data_48db183039eae79401ef0aad3cd9ec79
#
_entry.id   48db183039eae79401ef0aad3cd9ec79
#
_cell.length_a   1.000
_cell.length_b   1.000
_cell.length_c   1.000
_cell.angle_alpha   90.00
_cell.angle_beta   90.00
_cell.angle_gamma   90.00
#
_symmetry.space_group_name_H-M   'P 1'
#
loop_
_entity.id
_entity.type
_entity.pdbx_description
1 polymer ?
#
loop_
_entity_poly.entity_id
_entity_poly.type
_entity_poly.pdbx_seq_one_letter_code
_entity_poly.pdbx_strand_id
1 'polypeptide(L)'
;MNFIFRFIKYLIICLFISCIFMSCSRDLLPVEPKSVNYTKIGGEQNGYMSLDNSPYWITKDIIVDSNKTLTIEGGVRIYFSDSSRILVKGQLNCLGSQSSPILFSAKEQYWKGIIIKASSKPSVLQFVIVEDVDLANTYDSTQNGAVDISGANVTISNSIFRNNKSNSGGAISVMHSNSVITNNIFYNNYAVVYGGAILSSESSNKIINNTFYKNTGFNYGGALVLLKPVLEDVQNNIFYQNTCRSGDPRISFVQTDSSHYVVQYNFVTLGNTSPLFISETNFHLKDSSPCINAGNPSSIYNNLNGTRNDQGAYGGPLGQW
;
A
#
# COMPACT_ATOMS: atom_id res chain seq x y z
N MET A 1 71.30 -6.46 2.69
CA MET A 1 71.03 -5.64 1.49
C MET A 1 69.77 -6.04 0.74
N ASN A 2 69.17 -7.20 1.00
CA ASN A 2 67.95 -7.66 0.27
C ASN A 2 66.60 -7.27 0.91
N PHE A 3 66.61 -6.70 2.13
CA PHE A 3 65.36 -6.32 2.82
C PHE A 3 64.89 -4.92 2.47
N ILE A 4 65.79 -4.01 2.21
CA ILE A 4 65.51 -2.59 1.88
C ILE A 4 64.94 -2.49 0.44
N PHE A 5 65.41 -3.31 -0.50
CA PHE A 5 64.92 -3.32 -1.88
C PHE A 5 63.49 -3.86 -2.02
N ARG A 6 63.04 -4.75 -1.13
CA ARG A 6 61.67 -5.22 -1.11
C ARG A 6 60.70 -4.17 -0.58
N PHE A 7 61.08 -3.38 0.41
CA PHE A 7 60.24 -2.33 0.98
C PHE A 7 59.99 -1.18 0.00
N ILE A 8 61.01 -0.81 -0.74
CA ILE A 8 60.94 0.26 -1.76
C ILE A 8 60.01 -0.18 -2.92
N LYS A 9 60.02 -1.46 -3.31
CA LYS A 9 59.20 -1.98 -4.39
C LYS A 9 57.69 -1.98 -4.01
N TYR A 10 57.33 -2.27 -2.75
CA TYR A 10 55.97 -2.17 -2.27
C TYR A 10 55.51 -0.73 -2.04
N LEU A 11 56.40 0.17 -1.64
CA LEU A 11 56.08 1.59 -1.49
C LEU A 11 55.78 2.27 -2.85
N ILE A 12 56.51 1.90 -3.89
CA ILE A 12 56.31 2.43 -5.25
C ILE A 12 55.00 1.86 -5.86
N ILE A 13 54.65 0.58 -5.59
CA ILE A 13 53.39 0.00 -6.04
C ILE A 13 52.18 0.62 -5.31
N CYS A 14 52.29 0.93 -4.02
CA CYS A 14 51.23 1.63 -3.30
C CYS A 14 51.06 3.09 -3.78
N LEU A 15 52.13 3.78 -4.14
CA LEU A 15 52.06 5.13 -4.71
C LEU A 15 51.49 5.15 -6.14
N PHE A 16 51.74 4.11 -6.95
CA PHE A 16 51.12 3.98 -8.27
C PHE A 16 49.64 3.60 -8.23
N ILE A 17 49.21 2.80 -7.25
CA ILE A 17 47.79 2.46 -7.06
C ILE A 17 46.99 3.65 -6.53
N SER A 18 47.59 4.51 -5.68
CA SER A 18 46.93 5.74 -5.21
C SER A 18 46.81 6.81 -6.30
N CYS A 19 47.72 6.84 -7.29
CA CYS A 19 47.64 7.77 -8.42
C CYS A 19 46.65 7.33 -9.52
N ILE A 20 46.27 6.03 -9.61
CA ILE A 20 45.29 5.55 -10.59
C ILE A 20 43.85 5.84 -10.15
N PHE A 21 43.61 6.01 -8.83
CA PHE A 21 42.30 6.41 -8.32
C PHE A 21 42.05 7.92 -8.26
N MET A 22 43.00 8.75 -8.63
CA MET A 22 42.91 10.20 -8.53
C MET A 22 42.72 10.93 -9.86
N SER A 23 42.42 10.21 -10.95
CA SER A 23 42.26 10.85 -12.27
C SER A 23 40.94 10.51 -12.98
N CYS A 24 39.83 10.34 -12.21
CA CYS A 24 38.50 10.29 -12.79
C CYS A 24 37.43 10.88 -11.86
N SER A 25 37.71 12.05 -11.29
CA SER A 25 36.67 12.97 -10.84
C SER A 25 36.74 14.21 -11.72
N ARG A 26 36.29 14.08 -12.97
CA ARG A 26 35.68 15.26 -13.59
C ARG A 26 34.48 15.57 -12.69
N ASP A 27 34.54 16.75 -12.09
CA ASP A 27 33.45 17.38 -11.40
C ASP A 27 32.20 17.30 -12.27
N LEU A 28 31.43 16.22 -12.11
CA LEU A 28 30.00 16.29 -12.35
C LEU A 28 29.54 17.22 -11.21
N LEU A 29 29.52 18.51 -11.49
CA LEU A 29 28.70 19.45 -10.70
C LEU A 29 27.39 18.72 -10.46
N PRO A 30 26.92 18.60 -9.20
CA PRO A 30 25.62 18.01 -8.96
C PRO A 30 24.66 18.77 -9.85
N VAL A 31 24.05 18.08 -10.80
CA VAL A 31 22.93 18.64 -11.58
C VAL A 31 21.92 18.98 -10.53
N GLU A 32 21.78 20.27 -10.20
CA GLU A 32 20.73 20.73 -9.30
C GLU A 32 19.43 20.13 -9.81
N PRO A 33 18.67 19.40 -8.99
CA PRO A 33 17.44 18.81 -9.43
C PRO A 33 16.58 19.95 -9.96
N LYS A 34 16.18 19.86 -11.24
CA LYS A 34 15.34 20.83 -11.91
C LYS A 34 14.21 21.17 -10.95
N SER A 35 14.10 22.44 -10.51
CA SER A 35 13.11 22.86 -9.50
C SER A 35 11.73 22.44 -9.96
N VAL A 36 11.13 21.48 -9.25
CA VAL A 36 9.78 21.01 -9.56
C VAL A 36 8.81 22.09 -9.09
N ASN A 37 8.04 22.67 -10.01
CA ASN A 37 6.97 23.58 -9.65
C ASN A 37 5.78 22.80 -9.11
N TYR A 38 5.42 23.05 -7.87
CA TYR A 38 4.26 22.46 -7.21
C TYR A 38 3.08 23.41 -7.18
N THR A 39 1.90 22.91 -7.51
CA THR A 39 0.65 23.60 -7.22
C THR A 39 0.33 23.46 -5.73
N LYS A 40 0.49 24.53 -4.95
CA LYS A 40 0.27 24.52 -3.51
C LYS A 40 -1.21 24.69 -3.20
N ILE A 41 -1.78 23.74 -2.46
CA ILE A 41 -3.19 23.78 -2.05
C ILE A 41 -3.38 23.31 -0.60
N GLY A 42 -4.58 23.51 -0.06
CA GLY A 42 -5.05 23.02 1.23
C GLY A 42 -6.37 23.67 1.62
N GLY A 43 -6.96 23.24 2.75
CA GLY A 43 -8.29 23.68 3.18
C GLY A 43 -9.42 22.98 2.43
N GLU A 44 -10.58 23.61 2.35
CA GLU A 44 -11.75 23.05 1.67
C GLU A 44 -11.47 22.87 0.17
N GLN A 45 -11.74 21.67 -0.32
CA GLN A 45 -11.57 21.32 -1.72
C GLN A 45 -12.80 20.56 -2.24
N ASN A 46 -13.17 20.85 -3.48
CA ASN A 46 -14.17 20.11 -4.24
C ASN A 46 -13.92 20.29 -5.74
N GLY A 47 -14.64 19.54 -6.58
CA GLY A 47 -14.43 19.57 -8.02
C GLY A 47 -13.29 18.66 -8.46
N TYR A 48 -12.33 19.19 -9.21
CA TYR A 48 -11.29 18.38 -9.86
C TYR A 48 -9.87 18.80 -9.48
N MET A 49 -9.03 17.82 -9.18
CA MET A 49 -7.58 17.94 -9.20
C MET A 49 -7.08 17.37 -10.54
N SER A 50 -6.71 18.23 -11.46
CA SER A 50 -6.34 17.85 -12.83
C SER A 50 -4.85 17.49 -12.97
N LEU A 51 -4.53 16.68 -13.97
CA LEU A 51 -3.15 16.34 -14.33
C LEU A 51 -2.34 17.57 -14.74
N ASP A 52 -2.95 18.54 -15.42
CA ASP A 52 -2.29 19.78 -15.89
C ASP A 52 -1.66 20.59 -14.75
N ASN A 53 -2.23 20.52 -13.56
CA ASN A 53 -1.74 21.22 -12.38
C ASN A 53 -0.84 20.34 -11.46
N SER A 54 -0.59 19.09 -11.85
CA SER A 54 0.28 18.15 -11.13
C SER A 54 1.77 18.54 -11.32
N PRO A 55 2.63 18.34 -10.32
CA PRO A 55 2.36 17.80 -8.99
C PRO A 55 1.77 18.82 -8.01
N TYR A 56 0.90 18.34 -7.12
CA TYR A 56 0.35 19.14 -6.03
C TYR A 56 1.20 19.01 -4.76
N TRP A 57 1.29 20.09 -4.01
CA TRP A 57 1.86 20.12 -2.66
C TRP A 57 0.80 20.56 -1.65
N ILE A 58 0.43 19.64 -0.78
CA ILE A 58 -0.57 19.89 0.26
C ILE A 58 0.14 20.51 1.48
N THR A 59 -0.10 21.78 1.72
CA THR A 59 0.58 22.55 2.78
C THR A 59 -0.22 22.60 4.10
N LYS A 60 -1.49 22.20 4.08
CA LYS A 60 -2.39 22.02 5.23
C LYS A 60 -3.48 21.02 4.84
N ASP A 61 -4.21 20.50 5.82
CA ASP A 61 -5.28 19.51 5.58
C ASP A 61 -6.19 19.90 4.40
N ILE A 62 -6.49 18.92 3.55
CA ILE A 62 -7.60 19.00 2.60
C ILE A 62 -8.87 18.53 3.29
N ILE A 63 -9.95 19.29 3.12
CA ILE A 63 -11.27 18.97 3.66
C ILE A 63 -12.25 18.88 2.51
N VAL A 64 -12.86 17.71 2.36
CA VAL A 64 -14.00 17.48 1.45
C VAL A 64 -15.26 17.45 2.30
N ASP A 65 -15.99 18.55 2.35
CA ASP A 65 -17.18 18.68 3.18
C ASP A 65 -18.34 17.77 2.74
N SER A 66 -19.30 17.59 3.63
CA SER A 66 -20.53 16.86 3.38
C SER A 66 -21.21 17.38 2.10
N ASN A 67 -21.75 16.47 1.29
CA ASN A 67 -22.37 16.76 -0.02
C ASN A 67 -21.42 17.31 -1.11
N LYS A 68 -20.14 17.49 -0.82
CA LYS A 68 -19.11 17.83 -1.81
C LYS A 68 -18.44 16.58 -2.37
N THR A 69 -17.92 16.69 -3.57
CA THR A 69 -17.12 15.64 -4.21
C THR A 69 -15.79 16.24 -4.66
N LEU A 70 -14.70 15.56 -4.30
CA LEU A 70 -13.39 15.80 -4.88
C LEU A 70 -13.07 14.66 -5.81
N THR A 71 -12.77 14.95 -7.07
CA THR A 71 -12.32 13.98 -8.06
C THR A 71 -10.86 14.25 -8.40
N ILE A 72 -10.05 13.22 -8.37
CA ILE A 72 -8.62 13.27 -8.70
C ILE A 72 -8.41 12.49 -9.99
N GLU A 73 -7.83 13.15 -10.97
CA GLU A 73 -7.57 12.60 -12.29
C GLU A 73 -6.39 11.63 -12.28
N GLY A 74 -6.42 10.64 -13.18
CA GLY A 74 -5.32 9.67 -13.34
C GLY A 74 -3.99 10.34 -13.68
N GLY A 75 -2.91 9.85 -13.08
CA GLY A 75 -1.55 10.38 -13.25
C GLY A 75 -1.19 11.54 -12.31
N VAL A 76 -2.16 12.09 -11.58
CA VAL A 76 -1.92 13.16 -10.61
C VAL A 76 -0.98 12.69 -9.50
N ARG A 77 0.01 13.51 -9.16
CA ARG A 77 0.94 13.28 -8.05
C ARG A 77 0.67 14.30 -6.94
N ILE A 78 0.48 13.81 -5.73
CA ILE A 78 0.13 14.63 -4.57
C ILE A 78 1.15 14.35 -3.46
N TYR A 79 1.84 15.40 -3.07
CA TYR A 79 2.84 15.37 -2.01
C TYR A 79 2.35 16.16 -0.80
N PHE A 80 2.47 15.59 0.37
CA PHE A 80 1.95 16.15 1.61
C PHE A 80 3.08 16.68 2.48
N SER A 81 2.90 17.87 3.04
CA SER A 81 3.73 18.33 4.15
C SER A 81 3.51 17.47 5.38
N ASP A 82 4.49 17.41 6.24
CA ASP A 82 4.40 16.72 7.52
C ASP A 82 3.13 17.15 8.28
N SER A 83 2.45 16.18 8.86
CA SER A 83 1.20 16.35 9.60
C SER A 83 -0.05 16.72 8.80
N SER A 84 0.02 16.91 7.48
CA SER A 84 -1.17 17.14 6.65
C SER A 84 -1.86 15.83 6.24
N ARG A 85 -3.17 15.91 5.98
CA ARG A 85 -4.05 14.77 5.62
C ARG A 85 -5.14 15.18 4.64
N ILE A 86 -5.91 14.19 4.17
CA ILE A 86 -7.21 14.40 3.54
C ILE A 86 -8.31 13.97 4.50
N LEU A 87 -9.23 14.86 4.83
CA LEU A 87 -10.43 14.57 5.61
C LEU A 87 -11.66 14.63 4.71
N VAL A 88 -12.32 13.51 4.50
CA VAL A 88 -13.48 13.36 3.62
C VAL A 88 -14.73 13.11 4.47
N LYS A 89 -15.64 14.06 4.46
CA LYS A 89 -17.02 13.94 4.98
C LYS A 89 -18.02 13.78 3.83
N GLY A 90 -17.61 14.16 2.62
CA GLY A 90 -18.34 14.01 1.37
C GLY A 90 -17.88 12.78 0.58
N GLN A 91 -17.49 12.98 -0.67
CA GLN A 91 -17.06 11.91 -1.57
C GLN A 91 -15.66 12.18 -2.14
N LEU A 92 -14.83 11.15 -2.17
CA LEU A 92 -13.51 11.18 -2.83
C LEU A 92 -13.49 10.16 -3.98
N ASN A 93 -13.26 10.63 -5.19
CA ASN A 93 -13.10 9.79 -6.37
C ASN A 93 -11.68 9.91 -6.93
N CYS A 94 -10.88 8.89 -6.74
CA CYS A 94 -9.56 8.75 -7.33
C CYS A 94 -9.67 7.80 -8.50
N LEU A 95 -9.61 8.32 -9.72
CA LEU A 95 -9.88 7.59 -10.95
C LEU A 95 -8.60 7.44 -11.78
N GLY A 96 -7.65 6.68 -11.27
CA GLY A 96 -6.44 6.32 -11.97
C GLY A 96 -6.66 5.23 -13.03
N SER A 97 -5.59 4.89 -13.74
CA SER A 97 -5.50 3.74 -14.64
C SER A 97 -4.14 3.05 -14.49
N GLN A 98 -3.98 1.87 -15.06
CA GLN A 98 -2.70 1.15 -15.05
C GLN A 98 -1.54 2.01 -15.59
N SER A 99 -1.76 2.74 -16.68
CA SER A 99 -0.76 3.62 -17.30
C SER A 99 -0.60 4.97 -16.59
N SER A 100 -1.56 5.36 -15.76
CA SER A 100 -1.63 6.68 -15.12
C SER A 100 -2.15 6.56 -13.68
N PRO A 101 -1.40 5.88 -12.79
CA PRO A 101 -1.79 5.77 -11.39
C PRO A 101 -1.69 7.13 -10.68
N ILE A 102 -2.53 7.33 -9.68
CA ILE A 102 -2.49 8.52 -8.81
C ILE A 102 -1.54 8.23 -7.65
N LEU A 103 -0.63 9.16 -7.36
CA LEU A 103 0.32 9.02 -6.26
C LEU A 103 -0.04 9.91 -5.08
N PHE A 104 -0.11 9.33 -3.88
CA PHE A 104 -0.17 10.01 -2.60
C PHE A 104 1.08 9.64 -1.80
N SER A 105 1.95 10.61 -1.53
CA SER A 105 3.22 10.38 -0.86
C SER A 105 3.60 11.56 0.03
N ALA A 106 4.50 11.35 0.97
CA ALA A 106 5.09 12.44 1.75
C ALA A 106 5.94 13.35 0.87
N LYS A 107 5.94 14.65 1.17
CA LYS A 107 6.87 15.61 0.55
C LYS A 107 8.28 15.44 1.13
N GLU A 108 8.35 15.18 2.41
CA GLU A 108 9.59 15.07 3.17
C GLU A 108 9.67 13.74 3.93
N GLN A 109 9.15 13.67 5.15
CA GLN A 109 9.30 12.47 5.98
C GLN A 109 8.04 11.61 6.05
N TYR A 110 6.88 12.22 6.31
CA TYR A 110 5.61 11.52 6.49
C TYR A 110 4.42 12.43 6.26
N TRP A 111 3.23 11.86 6.19
CA TRP A 111 1.95 12.53 6.20
C TRP A 111 0.92 11.70 6.98
N LYS A 112 -0.24 12.26 7.23
CA LYS A 112 -1.25 11.62 8.10
C LYS A 112 -2.30 10.81 7.35
N GLY A 113 -2.19 10.62 6.03
CA GLY A 113 -3.07 9.74 5.28
C GLY A 113 -4.43 10.34 4.94
N ILE A 114 -5.40 9.45 4.72
CA ILE A 114 -6.75 9.78 4.25
C ILE A 114 -7.77 9.28 5.28
N ILE A 115 -8.70 10.15 5.70
CA ILE A 115 -9.81 9.79 6.58
C ILE A 115 -11.11 9.95 5.81
N ILE A 116 -11.95 8.90 5.75
CA ILE A 116 -13.28 8.93 5.13
C ILE A 116 -14.30 8.56 6.21
N LYS A 117 -15.10 9.55 6.62
CA LYS A 117 -16.03 9.38 7.77
C LYS A 117 -17.46 9.74 7.41
N ALA A 118 -18.38 8.86 7.83
CA ALA A 118 -19.83 9.10 7.82
C ALA A 118 -20.37 9.65 6.48
N SER A 119 -19.81 9.21 5.36
CA SER A 119 -20.23 9.64 4.03
C SER A 119 -21.41 8.79 3.55
N SER A 120 -22.48 9.47 3.12
CA SER A 120 -23.63 8.82 2.48
C SER A 120 -23.36 8.42 1.02
N LYS A 121 -22.33 9.00 0.39
CA LYS A 121 -21.92 8.67 -0.97
C LYS A 121 -20.71 7.77 -0.95
N PRO A 122 -20.69 6.65 -1.68
CA PRO A 122 -19.53 5.77 -1.75
C PRO A 122 -18.38 6.49 -2.44
N SER A 123 -17.18 6.34 -1.88
CA SER A 123 -15.93 6.83 -2.46
C SER A 123 -15.24 5.73 -3.28
N VAL A 124 -14.39 6.13 -4.21
CA VAL A 124 -13.62 5.21 -5.07
C VAL A 124 -12.15 5.57 -5.04
N LEU A 125 -11.30 4.59 -4.75
CA LEU A 125 -9.86 4.66 -4.90
C LEU A 125 -9.43 3.57 -5.88
N GLN A 126 -9.20 3.95 -7.12
CA GLN A 126 -8.82 3.04 -8.19
C GLN A 126 -7.48 3.45 -8.80
N PHE A 127 -6.56 2.49 -8.94
CA PHE A 127 -5.20 2.70 -9.41
C PHE A 127 -4.51 3.85 -8.65
N VAL A 128 -4.53 3.77 -7.31
CA VAL A 128 -3.80 4.69 -6.45
C VAL A 128 -2.56 4.02 -5.85
N ILE A 129 -1.55 4.81 -5.59
CA ILE A 129 -0.39 4.44 -4.78
C ILE A 129 -0.45 5.29 -3.53
N VAL A 130 -0.54 4.67 -2.35
CA VAL A 130 -0.52 5.33 -1.05
C VAL A 130 0.70 4.86 -0.29
N GLU A 131 1.61 5.77 0.01
CA GLU A 131 2.87 5.47 0.65
C GLU A 131 3.30 6.53 1.66
N ASP A 132 4.24 6.16 2.54
CA ASP A 132 4.92 7.05 3.49
C ASP A 132 3.99 7.73 4.52
N VAL A 133 2.84 7.13 4.83
CA VAL A 133 2.04 7.54 5.98
C VAL A 133 2.73 7.05 7.25
N ASP A 134 2.88 7.93 8.27
CA ASP A 134 3.36 7.52 9.58
C ASP A 134 2.48 8.13 10.70
N LEU A 135 1.58 7.32 11.22
CA LEU A 135 0.71 7.64 12.35
C LEU A 135 1.24 7.07 13.68
N ALA A 136 2.17 6.11 13.62
CA ALA A 136 2.67 5.44 14.82
C ALA A 136 3.41 6.39 15.77
N ASN A 137 3.99 7.45 15.22
CA ASN A 137 4.74 8.45 15.97
C ASN A 137 3.96 9.75 16.25
N THR A 138 2.72 9.88 15.75
CA THR A 138 1.97 11.15 15.87
C THR A 138 1.10 11.23 17.12
N TYR A 139 0.94 10.14 17.87
CA TYR A 139 0.00 10.02 19.01
C TYR A 139 -1.44 10.45 18.66
N ASP A 140 -1.81 10.45 17.37
CA ASP A 140 -3.14 10.80 16.91
C ASP A 140 -4.07 9.57 17.08
N SER A 141 -4.77 9.52 18.21
CA SER A 141 -5.73 8.45 18.50
C SER A 141 -7.03 8.52 17.68
N THR A 142 -7.19 9.54 16.85
CA THR A 142 -8.42 9.76 16.07
C THR A 142 -8.41 9.04 14.73
N GLN A 143 -7.28 8.49 14.32
CA GLN A 143 -7.07 7.78 13.07
C GLN A 143 -6.31 6.48 13.30
N ASN A 144 -6.74 5.40 12.66
CA ASN A 144 -6.14 4.08 12.82
C ASN A 144 -5.27 3.66 11.62
N GLY A 145 -5.73 3.81 10.40
CA GLY A 145 -5.05 3.36 9.18
C GLY A 145 -4.49 4.49 8.32
N ALA A 146 -3.59 4.19 7.39
CA ALA A 146 -3.17 5.17 6.39
C ALA A 146 -4.36 5.65 5.55
N VAL A 147 -5.29 4.75 5.25
CA VAL A 147 -6.66 5.08 4.82
C VAL A 147 -7.60 4.59 5.92
N ASP A 148 -8.24 5.51 6.64
CA ASP A 148 -9.14 5.24 7.75
C ASP A 148 -10.59 5.48 7.32
N ILE A 149 -11.39 4.40 7.30
CA ILE A 149 -12.77 4.39 6.82
C ILE A 149 -13.68 4.09 8.01
N SER A 150 -14.61 4.98 8.30
CA SER A 150 -15.55 4.81 9.41
C SER A 150 -16.97 5.25 9.03
N GLY A 151 -17.92 4.31 9.06
CA GLY A 151 -19.31 4.58 8.70
C GLY A 151 -19.51 5.05 7.26
N ALA A 152 -18.64 4.60 6.34
CA ALA A 152 -18.66 4.97 4.93
C ALA A 152 -18.34 3.73 4.07
N ASN A 153 -18.85 3.67 2.85
CA ASN A 153 -18.55 2.60 1.91
C ASN A 153 -17.53 3.08 0.88
N VAL A 154 -16.49 2.29 0.67
CA VAL A 154 -15.40 2.62 -0.27
C VAL A 154 -15.11 1.41 -1.16
N THR A 155 -14.93 1.67 -2.45
CA THR A 155 -14.35 0.70 -3.37
C THR A 155 -12.87 1.02 -3.56
N ILE A 156 -11.99 0.09 -3.22
CA ILE A 156 -10.55 0.22 -3.38
C ILE A 156 -10.08 -0.91 -4.29
N SER A 157 -9.58 -0.56 -5.48
CA SER A 157 -9.19 -1.57 -6.46
C SER A 157 -7.92 -1.23 -7.24
N ASN A 158 -7.20 -2.26 -7.67
CA ASN A 158 -6.02 -2.15 -8.54
C ASN A 158 -4.97 -1.15 -8.01
N SER A 159 -4.78 -1.12 -6.70
CA SER A 159 -4.03 -0.08 -6.00
C SER A 159 -2.90 -0.67 -5.18
N ILE A 160 -1.92 0.17 -4.86
CA ILE A 160 -0.72 -0.22 -4.11
C ILE A 160 -0.65 0.57 -2.82
N PHE A 161 -0.55 -0.13 -1.70
CA PHE A 161 -0.34 0.44 -0.38
C PHE A 161 0.99 -0.09 0.17
N ARG A 162 1.95 0.80 0.38
CA ARG A 162 3.29 0.38 0.80
C ARG A 162 3.94 1.34 1.77
N ASN A 163 4.80 0.80 2.65
CA ASN A 163 5.63 1.57 3.57
C ASN A 163 4.81 2.49 4.51
N ASN A 164 3.55 2.14 4.76
CA ASN A 164 2.70 2.91 5.67
C ASN A 164 2.82 2.37 7.10
N LYS A 165 2.77 3.25 8.07
CA LYS A 165 2.79 2.92 9.50
C LYS A 165 1.61 3.55 10.21
N SER A 166 0.89 2.76 11.00
CA SER A 166 -0.25 3.23 11.75
C SER A 166 -0.44 2.50 13.09
N ASN A 167 -1.46 2.88 13.83
CA ASN A 167 -1.81 2.17 15.06
C ASN A 167 -2.45 0.82 14.74
N SER A 168 -3.40 0.77 13.80
CA SER A 168 -4.09 -0.46 13.41
C SER A 168 -4.52 -0.38 11.95
N GLY A 169 -4.36 -1.49 11.22
CA GLY A 169 -4.53 -1.47 9.77
C GLY A 169 -3.45 -0.61 9.11
N GLY A 170 -2.21 -1.09 9.08
CA GLY A 170 -1.04 -0.32 8.60
C GLY A 170 -1.31 0.46 7.32
N ALA A 171 -2.03 -0.16 6.39
CA ALA A 171 -2.51 0.49 5.17
C ALA A 171 -3.96 0.96 5.29
N ILE A 172 -4.88 0.08 5.71
CA ILE A 172 -6.32 0.39 5.75
C ILE A 172 -6.92 -0.03 7.09
N SER A 173 -7.65 0.87 7.72
CA SER A 173 -8.57 0.58 8.82
C SER A 173 -10.00 0.79 8.34
N VAL A 174 -10.87 -0.21 8.54
CA VAL A 174 -12.27 -0.16 8.12
C VAL A 174 -13.14 -0.47 9.32
N MET A 175 -14.06 0.44 9.65
CA MET A 175 -14.99 0.29 10.78
C MET A 175 -16.42 0.63 10.35
N HIS A 176 -17.40 -0.20 10.76
CA HIS A 176 -18.82 0.00 10.49
C HIS A 176 -19.11 0.28 8.99
N SER A 177 -18.55 -0.53 8.11
CA SER A 177 -18.53 -0.32 6.66
C SER A 177 -18.95 -1.56 5.90
N ASN A 178 -19.33 -1.35 4.64
CA ASN A 178 -19.57 -2.40 3.65
C ASN A 178 -18.75 -2.06 2.40
N SER A 179 -17.44 -2.20 2.51
CA SER A 179 -16.47 -1.79 1.48
C SER A 179 -16.02 -2.99 0.62
N VAL A 180 -15.52 -2.68 -0.59
CA VAL A 180 -14.93 -3.65 -1.50
C VAL A 180 -13.46 -3.34 -1.69
N ILE A 181 -12.59 -4.25 -1.28
CA ILE A 181 -11.13 -4.14 -1.37
C ILE A 181 -10.65 -5.29 -2.26
N THR A 182 -10.37 -4.99 -3.53
CA THR A 182 -10.09 -6.02 -4.52
C THR A 182 -8.91 -5.70 -5.42
N ASN A 183 -8.14 -6.72 -5.77
CA ASN A 183 -7.00 -6.61 -6.68
C ASN A 183 -5.95 -5.56 -6.26
N ASN A 184 -5.71 -5.43 -4.95
CA ASN A 184 -4.72 -4.50 -4.42
C ASN A 184 -3.45 -5.23 -3.97
N ILE A 185 -2.36 -4.50 -3.90
CA ILE A 185 -1.08 -4.95 -3.37
C ILE A 185 -0.79 -4.18 -2.08
N PHE A 186 -0.61 -4.92 -1.00
CA PHE A 186 -0.22 -4.41 0.32
C PHE A 186 1.16 -4.95 0.67
N TYR A 187 2.19 -4.11 0.74
CA TYR A 187 3.50 -4.59 1.11
C TYR A 187 4.30 -3.64 1.99
N ASN A 188 5.07 -4.20 2.92
CA ASN A 188 5.89 -3.47 3.88
C ASN A 188 5.09 -2.47 4.73
N ASN A 189 3.78 -2.72 4.98
CA ASN A 189 3.01 -1.88 5.90
C ASN A 189 3.17 -2.39 7.34
N TYR A 190 3.02 -1.50 8.30
CA TYR A 190 3.24 -1.77 9.71
C TYR A 190 2.11 -1.23 10.56
N ALA A 191 1.62 -2.05 11.49
CA ALA A 191 0.68 -1.63 12.52
C ALA A 191 1.22 -1.94 13.93
N VAL A 192 1.02 -1.01 14.87
CA VAL A 192 1.45 -1.18 16.28
C VAL A 192 0.56 -2.21 16.99
N VAL A 193 -0.73 -2.23 16.69
CA VAL A 193 -1.70 -3.06 17.43
C VAL A 193 -2.27 -4.16 16.56
N TYR A 194 -3.09 -3.85 15.58
CA TYR A 194 -3.82 -4.83 14.79
C TYR A 194 -3.61 -4.67 13.29
N GLY A 195 -3.39 -5.80 12.59
CA GLY A 195 -3.42 -5.88 11.12
C GLY A 195 -2.35 -5.05 10.43
N GLY A 196 -1.19 -5.63 10.16
CA GLY A 196 -0.09 -4.92 9.51
C GLY A 196 -0.46 -4.27 8.18
N ALA A 197 -1.42 -4.84 7.44
CA ALA A 197 -2.00 -4.21 6.26
C ALA A 197 -3.43 -3.72 6.54
N ILE A 198 -4.35 -4.59 6.94
CA ILE A 198 -5.76 -4.25 7.09
C ILE A 198 -6.28 -4.62 8.49
N LEU A 199 -6.99 -3.69 9.13
CA LEU A 199 -7.94 -3.96 10.19
C LEU A 199 -9.36 -3.80 9.64
N SER A 200 -10.19 -4.85 9.71
CA SER A 200 -11.63 -4.77 9.51
C SER A 200 -12.34 -5.00 10.83
N SER A 201 -13.14 -4.03 11.26
CA SER A 201 -13.84 -4.06 12.54
C SER A 201 -15.32 -3.75 12.35
N GLU A 202 -16.18 -4.59 12.96
CA GLU A 202 -17.65 -4.42 12.96
C GLU A 202 -18.23 -4.11 11.57
N SER A 203 -17.75 -4.84 10.56
CA SER A 203 -17.93 -4.53 9.14
C SER A 203 -18.39 -5.77 8.34
N SER A 204 -18.82 -5.54 7.09
CA SER A 204 -19.21 -6.56 6.12
C SER A 204 -18.48 -6.32 4.80
N ASN A 205 -17.17 -6.48 4.80
CA ASN A 205 -16.35 -6.15 3.64
C ASN A 205 -16.10 -7.35 2.71
N LYS A 206 -15.81 -7.06 1.45
CA LYS A 206 -15.27 -8.02 0.49
C LYS A 206 -13.77 -7.74 0.29
N ILE A 207 -12.93 -8.69 0.67
CA ILE A 207 -11.46 -8.61 0.56
C ILE A 207 -11.03 -9.73 -0.39
N ILE A 208 -10.97 -9.42 -1.69
CA ILE A 208 -10.89 -10.44 -2.74
C ILE A 208 -9.73 -10.16 -3.69
N ASN A 209 -8.98 -11.19 -4.05
CA ASN A 209 -7.87 -11.08 -5.01
C ASN A 209 -6.83 -10.01 -4.63
N ASN A 210 -6.45 -9.91 -3.36
CA ASN A 210 -5.37 -9.00 -2.95
C ASN A 210 -4.08 -9.79 -2.69
N THR A 211 -2.95 -9.12 -2.78
CA THR A 211 -1.64 -9.65 -2.39
C THR A 211 -1.13 -8.93 -1.16
N PHE A 212 -0.87 -9.69 -0.09
CA PHE A 212 -0.30 -9.20 1.17
C PHE A 212 1.11 -9.75 1.34
N TYR A 213 2.13 -8.88 1.27
CA TYR A 213 3.51 -9.26 1.28
C TYR A 213 4.33 -8.47 2.30
N LYS A 214 5.04 -9.16 3.19
CA LYS A 214 5.93 -8.53 4.19
C LYS A 214 5.26 -7.44 5.04
N ASN A 215 3.97 -7.55 5.34
CA ASN A 215 3.32 -6.65 6.30
C ASN A 215 3.55 -7.12 7.72
N THR A 216 3.59 -6.19 8.67
CA THR A 216 3.87 -6.48 10.09
C THR A 216 2.82 -5.88 11.00
N GLY A 217 2.08 -6.73 11.71
CA GLY A 217 1.29 -6.31 12.86
C GLY A 217 2.10 -6.54 14.13
N PHE A 218 2.67 -5.48 14.72
CA PHE A 218 3.61 -5.67 15.84
C PHE A 218 3.00 -6.50 16.97
N ASN A 219 1.80 -6.18 17.43
CA ASN A 219 1.15 -6.97 18.46
C ASN A 219 0.36 -8.14 17.88
N TYR A 220 -0.54 -7.93 16.90
CA TYR A 220 -1.49 -8.95 16.48
C TYR A 220 -1.82 -8.87 14.99
N GLY A 221 -1.80 -10.03 14.29
CA GLY A 221 -2.16 -10.18 12.89
C GLY A 221 -1.25 -9.45 11.92
N GLY A 222 -0.39 -10.20 11.21
CA GLY A 222 0.63 -9.60 10.32
C GLY A 222 0.03 -8.90 9.10
N ALA A 223 -0.97 -9.48 8.47
CA ALA A 223 -1.62 -8.88 7.30
C ALA A 223 -3.01 -8.37 7.61
N LEU A 224 -3.96 -9.26 7.88
CA LEU A 224 -5.38 -8.95 8.06
C LEU A 224 -5.85 -9.31 9.47
N VAL A 225 -6.58 -8.41 10.10
CA VAL A 225 -7.34 -8.70 11.34
C VAL A 225 -8.83 -8.46 11.09
N LEU A 226 -9.64 -9.45 11.42
CA LEU A 226 -11.10 -9.36 11.49
C LEU A 226 -11.50 -9.25 12.98
N LEU A 227 -11.93 -8.07 13.37
CA LEU A 227 -12.35 -7.77 14.76
C LEU A 227 -13.87 -7.61 14.79
N LYS A 228 -14.57 -8.51 15.50
CA LYS A 228 -16.04 -8.52 15.54
C LYS A 228 -16.69 -8.36 14.17
N PRO A 229 -16.32 -9.17 13.17
CA PRO A 229 -16.90 -9.04 11.83
C PRO A 229 -18.41 -9.25 11.87
N VAL A 230 -19.13 -8.61 10.96
CA VAL A 230 -20.58 -8.80 10.78
C VAL A 230 -20.83 -9.86 9.70
N LEU A 231 -20.24 -9.67 8.52
CA LEU A 231 -20.23 -10.67 7.44
C LEU A 231 -19.06 -10.35 6.48
N GLU A 232 -17.91 -10.92 6.74
CA GLU A 232 -16.71 -10.71 5.91
C GLU A 232 -16.57 -11.79 4.84
N ASP A 233 -16.15 -11.39 3.64
CA ASP A 233 -15.85 -12.30 2.53
C ASP A 233 -14.37 -12.13 2.10
N VAL A 234 -13.54 -13.11 2.46
CA VAL A 234 -12.08 -13.07 2.24
C VAL A 234 -11.67 -14.22 1.33
N GLN A 235 -11.50 -13.97 0.04
CA GLN A 235 -11.24 -15.01 -0.95
C GLN A 235 -10.14 -14.63 -1.95
N ASN A 236 -9.49 -15.66 -2.51
CA ASN A 236 -8.54 -15.54 -3.61
C ASN A 236 -7.33 -14.64 -3.33
N ASN A 237 -7.03 -14.38 -2.06
CA ASN A 237 -5.89 -13.53 -1.69
C ASN A 237 -4.61 -14.37 -1.58
N ILE A 238 -3.46 -13.70 -1.70
CA ILE A 238 -2.14 -14.25 -1.37
C ILE A 238 -1.64 -13.60 -0.08
N PHE A 239 -1.30 -14.42 0.93
CA PHE A 239 -0.65 -13.98 2.16
C PHE A 239 0.75 -14.60 2.25
N TYR A 240 1.79 -13.78 2.08
CA TYR A 240 3.16 -14.29 2.03
C TYR A 240 4.12 -13.43 2.85
N GLN A 241 4.91 -14.06 3.70
CA GLN A 241 5.95 -13.43 4.55
C GLN A 241 5.43 -12.28 5.46
N ASN A 242 4.15 -12.28 5.81
CA ASN A 242 3.65 -11.34 6.81
C ASN A 242 4.03 -11.81 8.22
N THR A 243 4.22 -10.91 9.16
CA THR A 243 4.71 -11.21 10.50
C THR A 243 3.90 -10.54 11.61
N CYS A 244 3.80 -11.19 12.77
CA CYS A 244 3.23 -10.61 13.97
C CYS A 244 3.85 -11.26 15.23
N ARG A 245 3.67 -10.62 16.39
CA ARG A 245 4.08 -11.17 17.67
C ARG A 245 3.09 -12.21 18.18
N SER A 246 1.81 -12.00 17.96
CA SER A 246 0.72 -12.86 18.43
C SER A 246 -0.35 -13.04 17.35
N GLY A 247 -1.08 -14.15 17.42
CA GLY A 247 -2.10 -14.50 16.44
C GLY A 247 -1.51 -15.11 15.17
N ASP A 248 -2.31 -15.14 14.13
CA ASP A 248 -1.90 -15.63 12.81
C ASP A 248 -1.32 -14.48 11.97
N PRO A 249 -0.11 -14.61 11.42
CA PRO A 249 0.49 -13.55 10.61
C PRO A 249 -0.25 -13.29 9.29
N ARG A 250 -1.15 -14.17 8.88
CA ARG A 250 -1.92 -14.05 7.64
C ARG A 250 -3.27 -13.40 7.91
N ILE A 251 -4.16 -14.09 8.62
CA ILE A 251 -5.50 -13.64 8.98
C ILE A 251 -5.74 -13.97 10.43
N SER A 252 -5.94 -12.97 11.26
CA SER A 252 -6.26 -13.13 12.67
C SER A 252 -7.72 -12.76 12.94
N PHE A 253 -8.36 -13.54 13.80
CA PHE A 253 -9.75 -13.38 14.19
C PHE A 253 -9.82 -12.96 15.66
N VAL A 254 -10.56 -11.90 15.94
CA VAL A 254 -10.68 -11.34 17.29
C VAL A 254 -12.15 -11.14 17.65
N GLN A 255 -12.58 -11.71 18.76
CA GLN A 255 -13.95 -11.59 19.30
C GLN A 255 -15.03 -11.98 18.25
N THR A 256 -14.89 -13.16 17.64
CA THR A 256 -15.80 -13.67 16.62
C THR A 256 -15.87 -15.19 16.61
N ASP A 257 -16.89 -15.72 15.97
CA ASP A 257 -17.03 -17.11 15.57
C ASP A 257 -17.15 -17.24 14.05
N SER A 258 -17.11 -18.45 13.53
CA SER A 258 -17.08 -18.73 12.10
C SER A 258 -18.37 -18.39 11.32
N SER A 259 -19.46 -18.04 11.99
CA SER A 259 -20.72 -17.65 11.34
C SER A 259 -20.68 -16.25 10.71
N HIS A 260 -19.66 -15.45 11.06
CA HIS A 260 -19.56 -14.05 10.70
C HIS A 260 -18.54 -13.77 9.56
N TYR A 261 -17.96 -14.80 8.98
CA TYR A 261 -17.03 -14.65 7.87
C TYR A 261 -16.94 -15.87 6.97
N VAL A 262 -16.59 -15.64 5.72
CA VAL A 262 -16.21 -16.67 4.75
C VAL A 262 -14.75 -16.43 4.40
N VAL A 263 -13.88 -17.40 4.68
CA VAL A 263 -12.44 -17.34 4.35
C VAL A 263 -12.08 -18.60 3.58
N GLN A 264 -11.89 -18.49 2.27
CA GLN A 264 -11.64 -19.64 1.40
C GLN A 264 -10.82 -19.27 0.16
N TYR A 265 -10.24 -20.28 -0.47
CA TYR A 265 -9.45 -20.12 -1.70
C TYR A 265 -8.31 -19.10 -1.59
N ASN A 266 -7.78 -18.87 -0.40
CA ASN A 266 -6.62 -18.01 -0.22
C ASN A 266 -5.34 -18.82 -0.25
N PHE A 267 -4.27 -18.25 -0.81
CA PHE A 267 -2.93 -18.81 -0.65
C PHE A 267 -2.39 -18.43 0.73
N VAL A 268 -2.36 -19.43 1.59
CA VAL A 268 -1.87 -19.30 2.96
C VAL A 268 -0.90 -20.42 3.23
N THR A 269 0.39 -20.17 3.29
CA THR A 269 1.37 -21.20 3.55
C THR A 269 1.93 -21.13 4.96
N LEU A 270 2.02 -22.31 5.59
CA LEU A 270 2.87 -22.56 6.75
C LEU A 270 4.15 -23.17 6.20
N GLY A 271 5.22 -22.40 6.08
CA GLY A 271 6.52 -22.90 5.62
C GLY A 271 7.08 -22.20 4.38
N ASN A 272 7.94 -22.88 3.65
CA ASN A 272 8.75 -22.31 2.57
C ASN A 272 8.09 -22.27 1.19
N THR A 273 6.81 -22.63 1.06
CA THR A 273 6.13 -22.59 -0.24
C THR A 273 5.93 -21.13 -0.65
N SER A 274 6.52 -20.76 -1.79
CA SER A 274 6.43 -19.42 -2.35
C SER A 274 5.30 -19.33 -3.35
N PRO A 275 4.60 -18.18 -3.46
CA PRO A 275 3.68 -17.90 -4.55
C PRO A 275 4.40 -17.70 -5.90
N LEU A 276 5.73 -17.71 -5.91
CA LEU A 276 6.58 -17.57 -7.09
C LEU A 276 6.31 -16.26 -7.86
N PHE A 277 6.38 -15.13 -7.17
CA PHE A 277 6.39 -13.83 -7.81
C PHE A 277 7.59 -13.67 -8.76
N ILE A 278 7.46 -12.84 -9.79
CA ILE A 278 8.56 -12.52 -10.71
C ILE A 278 9.74 -11.92 -9.94
N SER A 279 9.47 -10.97 -9.01
CA SER A 279 10.48 -10.39 -8.12
C SER A 279 9.85 -9.88 -6.80
N GLU A 280 10.63 -9.32 -5.90
CA GLU A 280 10.16 -8.72 -4.64
C GLU A 280 9.36 -7.42 -4.83
N THR A 281 9.38 -6.84 -6.00
CA THR A 281 8.63 -5.62 -6.37
C THR A 281 7.69 -5.83 -7.56
N ASN A 282 7.76 -6.99 -8.21
CA ASN A 282 6.85 -7.39 -9.26
C ASN A 282 6.07 -8.64 -8.82
N PHE A 283 4.83 -8.42 -8.41
CA PHE A 283 3.97 -9.45 -7.82
C PHE A 283 3.18 -10.27 -8.85
N HIS A 284 3.48 -10.15 -10.14
CA HIS A 284 2.98 -11.09 -11.12
C HIS A 284 3.53 -12.50 -10.84
N LEU A 285 2.72 -13.49 -11.13
CA LEU A 285 3.06 -14.90 -10.91
C LEU A 285 3.91 -15.44 -12.06
N LYS A 286 4.91 -16.26 -11.74
CA LYS A 286 5.59 -17.09 -12.73
C LYS A 286 4.67 -18.22 -13.18
N ASP A 287 4.84 -18.73 -14.40
CA ASP A 287 3.99 -19.79 -14.97
C ASP A 287 3.89 -21.07 -14.10
N SER A 288 4.90 -21.35 -13.30
CA SER A 288 4.92 -22.47 -12.36
C SER A 288 4.33 -22.16 -10.99
N SER A 289 3.71 -21.01 -10.80
CA SER A 289 3.14 -20.61 -9.51
C SER A 289 2.00 -21.53 -9.08
N PRO A 290 1.98 -21.97 -7.80
CA PRO A 290 0.85 -22.71 -7.25
C PRO A 290 -0.43 -21.88 -7.10
N CYS A 291 -0.36 -20.58 -7.29
CA CYS A 291 -1.51 -19.66 -7.20
C CYS A 291 -2.30 -19.54 -8.52
N ILE A 292 -1.75 -20.05 -9.63
CA ILE A 292 -2.42 -20.05 -10.94
C ILE A 292 -3.57 -21.07 -10.94
N ASN A 293 -4.76 -20.65 -11.38
CA ASN A 293 -5.98 -21.46 -11.43
C ASN A 293 -6.35 -22.08 -10.06
N ALA A 294 -5.92 -21.48 -8.95
CA ALA A 294 -6.12 -22.01 -7.61
C ALA A 294 -7.20 -21.30 -6.80
N GLY A 295 -7.77 -20.21 -7.31
CA GLY A 295 -8.83 -19.45 -6.66
C GLY A 295 -10.20 -20.15 -6.69
N ASN A 296 -11.24 -19.42 -6.34
CA ASN A 296 -12.61 -19.90 -6.30
C ASN A 296 -13.05 -20.41 -7.70
N PRO A 297 -13.59 -21.65 -7.83
CA PRO A 297 -13.96 -22.22 -9.13
C PRO A 297 -15.24 -21.65 -9.74
N SER A 298 -15.99 -20.83 -9.02
CA SER A 298 -17.20 -20.19 -9.56
C SER A 298 -16.84 -19.23 -10.70
N SER A 299 -17.56 -19.31 -11.81
CA SER A 299 -17.29 -18.55 -13.03
C SER A 299 -17.30 -17.03 -12.85
N ILE A 300 -17.98 -16.51 -11.82
CA ILE A 300 -18.01 -15.08 -11.50
C ILE A 300 -16.63 -14.53 -11.08
N TYR A 301 -15.73 -15.42 -10.66
CA TYR A 301 -14.36 -15.07 -10.27
C TYR A 301 -13.33 -15.35 -11.37
N ASN A 302 -13.70 -15.94 -12.49
CA ASN A 302 -12.75 -16.29 -13.54
C ASN A 302 -11.91 -15.11 -13.99
N ASN A 303 -10.69 -15.40 -14.41
CA ASN A 303 -9.83 -14.47 -15.10
C ASN A 303 -10.50 -14.00 -16.40
N LEU A 304 -10.11 -12.83 -16.92
CA LEU A 304 -10.67 -12.27 -18.15
C LEU A 304 -10.56 -13.19 -19.37
N ASN A 305 -9.57 -14.06 -19.41
CA ASN A 305 -9.40 -15.06 -20.48
C ASN A 305 -10.31 -16.30 -20.31
N GLY A 306 -11.20 -16.30 -19.30
CA GLY A 306 -12.14 -17.38 -19.01
C GLY A 306 -11.55 -18.54 -18.21
N THR A 307 -10.26 -18.54 -17.87
CA THR A 307 -9.68 -19.56 -17.00
C THR A 307 -10.13 -19.37 -15.56
N ARG A 308 -10.03 -20.45 -14.76
CA ARG A 308 -10.30 -20.36 -13.32
C ARG A 308 -9.43 -19.27 -12.69
N ASN A 309 -9.97 -18.57 -11.70
CA ASN A 309 -9.31 -17.50 -10.96
C ASN A 309 -7.88 -17.85 -10.51
N ASP A 310 -6.94 -16.97 -10.76
CA ASP A 310 -5.64 -16.96 -10.11
C ASP A 310 -5.75 -16.22 -8.78
N GLN A 311 -5.03 -16.70 -7.77
CA GLN A 311 -4.99 -15.98 -6.49
C GLN A 311 -4.10 -14.75 -6.56
N GLY A 312 -4.43 -13.70 -5.77
CA GLY A 312 -3.66 -12.49 -5.67
C GLY A 312 -4.12 -11.36 -6.60
N ALA A 313 -3.39 -10.24 -6.53
CA ALA A 313 -3.78 -8.95 -7.12
C ALA A 313 -4.01 -8.98 -8.63
N TYR A 314 -3.36 -9.88 -9.33
CA TYR A 314 -3.45 -10.03 -10.79
C TYR A 314 -4.39 -11.14 -11.24
N GLY A 315 -5.16 -11.76 -10.34
CA GLY A 315 -6.17 -12.75 -10.65
C GLY A 315 -7.57 -12.18 -10.77
N GLY A 316 -8.49 -13.00 -11.29
CA GLY A 316 -9.91 -12.66 -11.42
C GLY A 316 -10.25 -11.66 -12.52
N PRO A 317 -11.50 -11.18 -12.55
CA PRO A 317 -12.00 -10.36 -13.65
C PRO A 317 -11.40 -8.96 -13.71
N LEU A 318 -10.73 -8.48 -12.65
CA LEU A 318 -10.06 -7.18 -12.59
C LEU A 318 -8.53 -7.32 -12.57
N GLY A 319 -7.99 -8.52 -12.77
CA GLY A 319 -6.58 -8.83 -12.54
C GLY A 319 -5.61 -8.42 -13.66
N GLN A 320 -6.07 -7.92 -14.77
CA GLN A 320 -5.20 -7.48 -15.87
C GLN A 320 -4.79 -6.00 -15.70
N TRP A 321 -3.71 -5.79 -14.96
CA TRP A 321 -3.14 -4.44 -14.73
C TRP A 321 -1.66 -4.48 -14.38
#